data_2d01b5a495380391ea71160c9ace3346
#
_entry.id   2d01b5a495380391ea71160c9ace3346
#
_cell.length_a   1.000
_cell.length_b   1.000
_cell.length_c   1.000
_cell.angle_alpha   90.00
_cell.angle_beta   90.00
_cell.angle_gamma   90.00
#
_symmetry.space_group_name_H-M   'P 1'
#
loop_
_entity.id
_entity.type
_entity.pdbx_description
1 polymer ?
#
loop_
_entity_poly.entity_id
_entity_poly.type
_entity_poly.pdbx_seq_one_letter_code
_entity_poly.pdbx_strand_id
1 'polypeptide(L)'
;LIKKMMMLLCTAIMLAMGFMNPLVQAESVNYLENLKPELKGQVQPIISKSDQEVPQVKNELSGINYQIQKVDQAIRDNKKMIVQAEADIIETTSEIKQLKKEIVELEERIAKRNEILKERAISYQASGGGDVSYLEVLLGSESFSDFVDRAGAVVMIAQADKELLEQYEDEKRDLKNKQDSLQHKLTDLTEKKTEHEGMQAQLEEQQKQYNLRKEQLAKKEEKKIALKVESHIKASHLTVSKQILDNSAKATDVSAAPNTNQGTNGNKNSVITAGYKYIGNSVYVFGGGRTAYDIANGRFDCSGFVHWAFSQAGIKVGSSTDSLKNSGRQISVNEMQPGDLVFFDTYKKDGHVGIYIGNGKFIGSQSSTGVAIADMSNGYWKQKFNGRVVRIS
;
A
#
# COMPACT_ATOMS: atom_id res chain seq x y z
N LEU A 1 -15.78 33.61 -20.02
CA LEU A 1 -16.50 32.97 -21.14
C LEU A 1 -16.49 31.45 -20.99
N ILE A 2 -15.35 30.83 -20.75
CA ILE A 2 -15.15 29.34 -20.63
C ILE A 2 -15.98 28.74 -19.49
N LYS A 3 -16.06 29.39 -18.30
CA LYS A 3 -16.87 28.91 -17.16
C LYS A 3 -18.38 28.93 -17.45
N LYS A 4 -18.87 29.92 -18.21
CA LYS A 4 -20.29 30.01 -18.65
C LYS A 4 -20.62 28.95 -19.72
N MET A 5 -19.66 28.64 -20.60
CA MET A 5 -19.81 27.59 -21.62
C MET A 5 -19.80 26.18 -21.01
N MET A 6 -18.96 25.95 -19.99
CA MET A 6 -18.99 24.69 -19.23
C MET A 6 -20.28 24.49 -18.43
N MET A 7 -20.84 25.56 -17.87
CA MET A 7 -22.12 25.50 -17.14
C MET A 7 -23.30 25.22 -18.04
N LEU A 8 -23.30 25.76 -19.26
CA LEU A 8 -24.32 25.46 -20.29
C LEU A 8 -24.19 24.05 -20.85
N LEU A 9 -22.98 23.53 -21.00
CA LEU A 9 -22.74 22.14 -21.39
C LEU A 9 -23.19 21.16 -20.31
N CYS A 10 -22.93 21.44 -19.03
CA CYS A 10 -23.41 20.62 -17.90
C CYS A 10 -24.94 20.62 -17.76
N THR A 11 -25.61 21.75 -18.03
CA THR A 11 -27.08 21.80 -17.99
C THR A 11 -27.73 21.09 -19.17
N ALA A 12 -27.13 21.12 -20.37
CA ALA A 12 -27.59 20.34 -21.52
C ALA A 12 -27.41 18.82 -21.31
N ILE A 13 -26.32 18.38 -20.63
CA ILE A 13 -26.09 16.99 -20.30
C ILE A 13 -27.05 16.49 -19.19
N MET A 14 -27.37 17.34 -18.21
CA MET A 14 -28.38 17.00 -17.18
C MET A 14 -29.80 16.88 -17.72
N LEU A 15 -30.18 17.71 -18.71
CA LEU A 15 -31.46 17.59 -19.38
C LEU A 15 -31.54 16.35 -20.28
N ALA A 16 -30.43 15.93 -20.89
CA ALA A 16 -30.38 14.71 -21.71
C ALA A 16 -30.41 13.39 -20.87
N MET A 17 -30.03 13.43 -19.59
CA MET A 17 -30.10 12.27 -18.70
C MET A 17 -31.42 12.09 -17.95
N GLY A 18 -32.28 13.12 -17.91
CA GLY A 18 -33.52 13.15 -17.13
C GLY A 18 -34.77 12.68 -17.83
N PHE A 19 -34.79 12.62 -19.15
CA PHE A 19 -35.99 12.29 -19.91
C PHE A 19 -35.71 11.38 -21.13
N MET A 20 -35.25 10.18 -20.91
CA MET A 20 -35.52 9.10 -21.85
C MET A 20 -36.85 8.44 -21.45
N ASN A 21 -37.94 9.08 -21.87
CA ASN A 21 -39.29 8.57 -21.80
C ASN A 21 -39.35 7.19 -22.49
N PRO A 22 -39.98 6.17 -21.89
CA PRO A 22 -40.24 4.89 -22.56
C PRO A 22 -41.02 5.03 -23.87
N LEU A 23 -41.66 6.18 -24.10
CA LEU A 23 -42.31 6.54 -25.34
C LEU A 23 -41.37 6.61 -26.57
N VAL A 24 -40.11 7.04 -26.42
CA VAL A 24 -39.17 7.10 -27.55
C VAL A 24 -38.73 5.70 -28.01
N GLN A 25 -38.76 4.73 -27.12
CA GLN A 25 -38.44 3.33 -27.46
C GLN A 25 -39.64 2.64 -28.14
N ALA A 26 -40.86 3.02 -27.77
CA ALA A 26 -42.07 2.51 -28.37
C ALA A 26 -42.34 3.13 -29.77
N GLU A 27 -41.99 4.40 -29.96
CA GLU A 27 -42.10 5.05 -31.30
C GLU A 27 -41.10 4.48 -32.31
N SER A 28 -39.88 4.12 -31.89
CA SER A 28 -38.88 3.52 -32.79
C SER A 28 -39.25 2.12 -33.25
N VAL A 29 -39.90 1.31 -32.42
CA VAL A 29 -40.37 -0.03 -32.77
C VAL A 29 -41.59 0.08 -33.74
N ASN A 30 -42.57 0.97 -33.49
CA ASN A 30 -43.69 1.20 -34.37
C ASN A 30 -43.28 1.78 -35.74
N TYR A 31 -42.21 2.57 -35.79
CA TYR A 31 -41.67 3.13 -37.02
C TYR A 31 -41.03 2.06 -37.93
N LEU A 32 -40.36 1.09 -37.33
CA LEU A 32 -39.74 -0.02 -38.05
C LEU A 32 -40.74 -1.02 -38.64
N GLU A 33 -41.90 -1.22 -37.95
CA GLU A 33 -42.96 -2.10 -38.47
C GLU A 33 -43.65 -1.58 -39.71
N ASN A 34 -43.72 -0.27 -39.86
CA ASN A 34 -44.36 0.41 -40.99
C ASN A 34 -43.45 0.69 -42.18
N LEU A 35 -42.16 0.31 -42.12
CA LEU A 35 -41.21 0.47 -43.25
C LEU A 35 -41.50 -0.57 -44.34
N LYS A 36 -41.42 -0.14 -45.62
CA LYS A 36 -41.43 -1.08 -46.75
C LYS A 36 -40.36 -2.16 -46.60
N PRO A 37 -40.62 -3.43 -47.03
CA PRO A 37 -39.71 -4.55 -46.82
C PRO A 37 -38.28 -4.35 -47.27
N GLU A 38 -38.08 -3.62 -48.36
CA GLU A 38 -36.77 -3.30 -48.95
C GLU A 38 -35.94 -2.32 -48.10
N LEU A 39 -36.59 -1.35 -47.47
CA LEU A 39 -35.99 -0.41 -46.51
C LEU A 39 -35.64 -1.10 -45.21
N LYS A 40 -36.50 -2.01 -44.78
CA LYS A 40 -36.30 -2.87 -43.60
C LYS A 40 -35.02 -3.69 -43.73
N GLY A 41 -34.75 -4.27 -44.92
CA GLY A 41 -33.55 -5.05 -45.22
C GLY A 41 -32.22 -4.25 -45.18
N GLN A 42 -32.25 -2.94 -45.37
CA GLN A 42 -31.03 -2.10 -45.33
C GLN A 42 -30.86 -1.35 -44.01
N VAL A 43 -31.92 -1.01 -43.32
CA VAL A 43 -31.90 -0.32 -42.02
C VAL A 43 -31.66 -1.35 -40.88
N GLN A 44 -32.23 -2.55 -41.00
CA GLN A 44 -32.13 -3.60 -39.99
C GLN A 44 -30.67 -4.01 -39.63
N PRO A 45 -29.71 -4.19 -40.58
CA PRO A 45 -28.32 -4.49 -40.27
C PRO A 45 -27.61 -3.37 -39.48
N ILE A 46 -27.96 -2.09 -39.80
CA ILE A 46 -27.35 -0.92 -39.14
C ILE A 46 -27.83 -0.84 -37.69
N ILE A 47 -29.16 -1.01 -37.49
CA ILE A 47 -29.74 -1.03 -36.16
C ILE A 47 -29.26 -2.25 -35.36
N SER A 48 -29.23 -3.44 -35.94
CA SER A 48 -28.75 -4.65 -35.29
C SER A 48 -27.31 -4.56 -34.87
N LYS A 49 -26.44 -3.91 -35.67
CA LYS A 49 -25.05 -3.65 -35.30
C LYS A 49 -24.95 -2.66 -34.13
N SER A 50 -25.74 -1.55 -34.18
CA SER A 50 -25.81 -0.59 -33.09
C SER A 50 -26.38 -1.23 -31.80
N ASP A 51 -27.40 -2.08 -31.92
CA ASP A 51 -28.01 -2.77 -30.80
C ASP A 51 -27.08 -3.82 -30.15
N GLN A 52 -26.09 -4.36 -30.88
CA GLN A 52 -25.04 -5.23 -30.35
C GLN A 52 -23.90 -4.44 -29.72
N GLU A 53 -23.45 -3.34 -30.34
CA GLU A 53 -22.34 -2.53 -29.86
C GLU A 53 -22.70 -1.69 -28.62
N VAL A 54 -23.92 -1.15 -28.52
CA VAL A 54 -24.37 -0.31 -27.40
C VAL A 54 -24.40 -1.07 -26.05
N PRO A 55 -24.93 -2.29 -25.95
CA PRO A 55 -24.88 -3.07 -24.70
C PRO A 55 -23.44 -3.40 -24.29
N GLN A 56 -22.58 -3.74 -25.24
CA GLN A 56 -21.16 -4.02 -24.95
C GLN A 56 -20.46 -2.79 -24.36
N VAL A 57 -20.61 -1.61 -24.99
CA VAL A 57 -20.06 -0.35 -24.46
C VAL A 57 -20.68 0.00 -23.11
N LYS A 58 -21.98 -0.26 -22.90
CA LYS A 58 -22.65 -0.04 -21.61
C LYS A 58 -22.06 -0.93 -20.50
N ASN A 59 -21.78 -2.21 -20.79
CA ASN A 59 -21.16 -3.13 -19.84
C ASN A 59 -19.71 -2.70 -19.50
N GLU A 60 -18.92 -2.29 -20.51
CA GLU A 60 -17.59 -1.74 -20.30
C GLU A 60 -17.62 -0.48 -19.44
N LEU A 61 -18.55 0.44 -19.68
CA LEU A 61 -18.74 1.65 -18.87
C LEU A 61 -19.10 1.32 -17.42
N SER A 62 -19.99 0.33 -17.21
CA SER A 62 -20.35 -0.12 -15.87
C SER A 62 -19.16 -0.70 -15.14
N GLY A 63 -18.32 -1.50 -15.82
CA GLY A 63 -17.09 -2.06 -15.28
C GLY A 63 -16.08 -0.96 -14.90
N ILE A 64 -15.88 0.04 -15.77
CA ILE A 64 -14.97 1.16 -15.49
C ILE A 64 -15.48 1.99 -14.29
N ASN A 65 -16.78 2.30 -14.22
CA ASN A 65 -17.39 3.01 -13.10
C ASN A 65 -17.19 2.26 -11.78
N TYR A 66 -17.41 0.96 -11.77
CA TYR A 66 -17.16 0.13 -10.58
C TYR A 66 -15.70 0.19 -10.14
N GLN A 67 -14.75 0.11 -11.09
CA GLN A 67 -13.33 0.24 -10.79
C GLN A 67 -12.98 1.63 -10.24
N ILE A 68 -13.54 2.69 -10.81
CA ILE A 68 -13.36 4.06 -10.33
C ILE A 68 -13.83 4.18 -8.87
N GLN A 69 -14.99 3.65 -8.52
CA GLN A 69 -15.50 3.68 -7.14
C GLN A 69 -14.58 2.93 -6.16
N LYS A 70 -14.08 1.75 -6.56
CA LYS A 70 -13.12 0.98 -5.74
C LYS A 70 -11.82 1.76 -5.51
N VAL A 71 -11.26 2.36 -6.56
CA VAL A 71 -10.02 3.14 -6.46
C VAL A 71 -10.24 4.39 -5.61
N ASP A 72 -11.35 5.07 -5.76
CA ASP A 72 -11.70 6.25 -4.97
C ASP A 72 -11.82 5.93 -3.47
N GLN A 73 -12.44 4.79 -3.13
CA GLN A 73 -12.48 4.32 -1.74
C GLN A 73 -11.08 3.96 -1.23
N ALA A 74 -10.26 3.27 -2.03
CA ALA A 74 -8.89 2.93 -1.68
C ALA A 74 -8.02 4.18 -1.44
N ILE A 75 -8.18 5.22 -2.26
CA ILE A 75 -7.52 6.52 -2.07
C ILE A 75 -7.90 7.15 -0.73
N ARG A 76 -9.20 7.12 -0.37
CA ARG A 76 -9.64 7.63 0.94
C ARG A 76 -9.04 6.87 2.12
N ASP A 77 -8.98 5.55 2.01
CA ASP A 77 -8.43 4.70 3.06
C ASP A 77 -6.91 4.89 3.18
N ASN A 78 -6.20 4.94 2.07
CA ASN A 78 -4.77 5.22 2.05
C ASN A 78 -4.43 6.60 2.63
N LYS A 79 -5.25 7.63 2.35
CA LYS A 79 -5.11 8.96 2.98
C LYS A 79 -5.24 8.92 4.50
N LYS A 80 -6.19 8.13 5.03
CA LYS A 80 -6.35 7.96 6.48
C LYS A 80 -5.11 7.30 7.10
N MET A 81 -4.54 6.30 6.41
CA MET A 81 -3.33 5.63 6.90
C MET A 81 -2.11 6.56 6.88
N ILE A 82 -1.99 7.43 5.88
CA ILE A 82 -0.93 8.45 5.83
C ILE A 82 -1.06 9.41 7.01
N VAL A 83 -2.26 9.91 7.32
CA VAL A 83 -2.50 10.79 8.48
C VAL A 83 -2.16 10.08 9.79
N GLN A 84 -2.49 8.79 9.92
CA GLN A 84 -2.13 8.01 11.10
C GLN A 84 -0.61 7.86 11.21
N ALA A 85 0.08 7.54 10.12
CA ALA A 85 1.54 7.44 10.10
C ALA A 85 2.23 8.77 10.46
N GLU A 86 1.68 9.91 10.03
CA GLU A 86 2.15 11.23 10.45
C GLU A 86 2.01 11.44 11.95
N ALA A 87 0.87 11.06 12.53
CA ALA A 87 0.63 11.15 13.98
C ALA A 87 1.63 10.26 14.75
N ASP A 88 1.85 9.03 14.31
CA ASP A 88 2.80 8.09 14.93
C ASP A 88 4.25 8.61 14.87
N ILE A 89 4.64 9.28 13.78
CA ILE A 89 5.94 9.95 13.62
C ILE A 89 6.09 11.10 14.63
N ILE A 90 5.06 11.92 14.80
CA ILE A 90 5.05 13.04 15.74
C ILE A 90 5.18 12.52 17.18
N GLU A 91 4.41 11.50 17.55
CA GLU A 91 4.45 10.85 18.86
C GLU A 91 5.85 10.29 19.14
N THR A 92 6.38 9.44 18.25
CA THR A 92 7.73 8.86 18.38
C THR A 92 8.81 9.94 18.49
N THR A 93 8.67 11.05 17.74
CA THR A 93 9.60 12.19 17.82
C THR A 93 9.56 12.87 19.19
N SER A 94 8.35 13.02 19.77
CA SER A 94 8.17 13.59 21.11
C SER A 94 8.77 12.69 22.20
N GLU A 95 8.55 11.38 22.11
CA GLU A 95 9.15 10.40 23.03
C GLU A 95 10.68 10.41 22.97
N ILE A 96 11.27 10.48 21.78
CA ILE A 96 12.72 10.62 21.59
C ILE A 96 13.25 11.88 22.26
N LYS A 97 12.53 13.01 22.12
CA LYS A 97 12.92 14.28 22.76
C LYS A 97 12.93 14.18 24.29
N GLN A 98 11.88 13.57 24.84
CA GLN A 98 11.75 13.34 26.28
C GLN A 98 12.85 12.41 26.80
N LEU A 99 13.10 11.30 26.11
CA LEU A 99 14.13 10.34 26.49
C LEU A 99 15.54 10.93 26.45
N LYS A 100 15.85 11.78 25.46
CA LYS A 100 17.10 12.53 25.41
C LYS A 100 17.29 13.45 26.62
N LYS A 101 16.22 14.13 27.05
CA LYS A 101 16.26 14.98 28.24
C LYS A 101 16.54 14.18 29.50
N GLU A 102 15.87 13.04 29.68
CA GLU A 102 16.08 12.14 30.81
C GLU A 102 17.52 11.57 30.85
N ILE A 103 18.07 11.24 29.70
CA ILE A 103 19.46 10.79 29.59
C ILE A 103 20.44 11.87 30.08
N VAL A 104 20.25 13.11 29.63
CA VAL A 104 21.13 14.22 30.07
C VAL A 104 21.04 14.43 31.59
N GLU A 105 19.82 14.47 32.14
CA GLU A 105 19.62 14.62 33.59
C GLU A 105 20.25 13.46 34.40
N LEU A 106 20.21 12.26 33.85
CA LEU A 106 20.79 11.07 34.46
C LEU A 106 22.33 11.09 34.40
N GLU A 107 22.90 11.49 33.26
CA GLU A 107 24.35 11.69 33.07
C GLU A 107 24.89 12.73 34.06
N GLU A 108 24.18 13.84 34.28
CA GLU A 108 24.59 14.84 35.28
C GLU A 108 24.55 14.29 36.71
N ARG A 109 23.55 13.49 37.09
CA ARG A 109 23.50 12.87 38.40
C ARG A 109 24.61 11.85 38.61
N ILE A 110 24.86 11.01 37.61
CA ILE A 110 25.97 10.05 37.63
C ILE A 110 27.32 10.77 37.79
N ALA A 111 27.53 11.86 37.06
CA ALA A 111 28.76 12.65 37.15
C ALA A 111 28.96 13.24 38.57
N LYS A 112 27.91 13.79 39.17
CA LYS A 112 27.97 14.30 40.56
C LYS A 112 28.27 13.20 41.58
N ARG A 113 27.61 12.04 41.47
CA ARG A 113 27.89 10.89 42.35
C ARG A 113 29.32 10.35 42.20
N ASN A 114 29.76 10.27 40.95
CA ASN A 114 31.12 9.84 40.67
C ASN A 114 32.17 10.75 41.33
N GLU A 115 31.96 12.06 41.33
CA GLU A 115 32.86 13.00 42.00
C GLU A 115 32.84 12.81 43.53
N ILE A 116 31.66 12.65 44.15
CA ILE A 116 31.56 12.34 45.59
C ILE A 116 32.24 11.05 45.93
N LEU A 117 32.05 9.97 45.15
CA LEU A 117 32.70 8.68 45.38
C LEU A 117 34.22 8.79 45.25
N LYS A 118 34.71 9.57 44.28
CA LYS A 118 36.13 9.82 44.08
C LYS A 118 36.73 10.60 45.25
N GLU A 119 36.09 11.67 45.74
CA GLU A 119 36.54 12.43 46.91
C GLU A 119 36.62 11.53 48.16
N ARG A 120 35.62 10.64 48.38
CA ARG A 120 35.64 9.68 49.47
C ARG A 120 36.77 8.68 49.32
N ALA A 121 36.97 8.13 48.13
CA ALA A 121 38.10 7.21 47.86
C ALA A 121 39.46 7.86 48.14
N ILE A 122 39.64 9.12 47.76
CA ILE A 122 40.87 9.91 48.06
C ILE A 122 41.02 10.06 49.57
N SER A 123 39.92 10.41 50.29
CA SER A 123 39.97 10.55 51.74
C SER A 123 40.34 9.25 52.45
N TYR A 124 39.85 8.11 52.00
CA TYR A 124 40.27 6.78 52.50
C TYR A 124 41.74 6.48 52.24
N GLN A 125 42.25 6.80 51.06
CA GLN A 125 43.65 6.61 50.71
C GLN A 125 44.58 7.51 51.53
N ALA A 126 44.17 8.78 51.73
CA ALA A 126 44.97 9.76 52.48
C ALA A 126 45.05 9.43 53.98
N SER A 127 44.03 8.70 54.50
CA SER A 127 44.01 8.25 55.90
C SER A 127 44.76 6.90 56.13
N GLY A 128 45.58 6.45 55.15
CA GLY A 128 46.42 5.25 55.31
C GLY A 128 45.83 3.93 54.79
N GLY A 129 44.74 4.00 54.04
CA GLY A 129 44.14 2.83 53.33
C GLY A 129 43.54 1.75 54.22
N GLY A 130 42.22 1.66 54.28
CA GLY A 130 41.49 0.55 54.88
C GLY A 130 41.14 0.69 56.37
N ASP A 131 40.97 -0.38 57.07
CA ASP A 131 40.40 -0.50 58.42
C ASP A 131 41.08 0.33 59.53
N VAL A 132 42.25 0.89 59.28
CA VAL A 132 43.06 1.61 60.29
C VAL A 132 42.42 2.93 60.73
N SER A 133 41.80 3.69 59.83
CA SER A 133 41.21 4.98 60.16
C SER A 133 39.98 4.87 61.06
N TYR A 134 39.10 3.91 60.79
CA TYR A 134 37.94 3.66 61.68
C TYR A 134 38.37 3.09 63.03
N LEU A 135 39.40 2.25 63.05
CA LEU A 135 39.98 1.75 64.27
C LEU A 135 40.62 2.87 65.13
N GLU A 136 41.34 3.83 64.55
CA GLU A 136 41.87 4.98 65.25
C GLU A 136 40.76 5.87 65.85
N VAL A 137 39.65 6.09 65.13
CA VAL A 137 38.52 6.82 65.65
C VAL A 137 37.88 6.09 66.83
N LEU A 138 37.79 4.76 66.79
CA LEU A 138 37.23 3.94 67.86
C LEU A 138 38.18 3.84 69.05
N LEU A 139 39.47 3.63 68.80
CA LEU A 139 40.48 3.49 69.89
C LEU A 139 40.82 4.84 70.56
N GLY A 140 40.57 5.99 69.90
CA GLY A 140 40.68 7.32 70.48
C GLY A 140 39.49 7.73 71.37
N SER A 141 38.60 6.83 71.80
CA SER A 141 37.46 7.12 72.65
C SER A 141 37.89 7.33 74.09
N GLU A 142 37.30 8.35 74.74
CA GLU A 142 37.61 8.74 76.13
C GLU A 142 36.79 7.95 77.18
N SER A 143 35.70 7.31 76.75
CA SER A 143 34.82 6.52 77.60
C SER A 143 34.12 5.42 76.79
N PHE A 144 33.54 4.42 77.45
CA PHE A 144 32.74 3.39 76.82
C PHE A 144 31.50 3.96 76.09
N SER A 145 30.88 4.99 76.61
CA SER A 145 29.77 5.70 75.98
C SER A 145 30.24 6.33 74.66
N ASP A 146 31.36 7.09 74.70
CA ASP A 146 31.96 7.70 73.52
C ASP A 146 32.38 6.66 72.46
N PHE A 147 32.88 5.47 72.88
CA PHE A 147 33.13 4.37 71.96
C PHE A 147 31.87 3.87 71.24
N VAL A 148 30.75 3.69 71.97
CA VAL A 148 29.49 3.24 71.36
C VAL A 148 28.95 4.27 70.40
N ASP A 149 29.04 5.55 70.73
CA ASP A 149 28.56 6.66 69.88
C ASP A 149 29.40 6.74 68.59
N ARG A 150 30.72 6.64 68.70
CA ARG A 150 31.64 6.60 67.55
C ARG A 150 31.42 5.38 66.68
N ALA A 151 31.21 4.21 67.25
CA ALA A 151 30.90 2.98 66.53
C ALA A 151 29.60 3.11 65.77
N GLY A 152 28.57 3.71 66.36
CA GLY A 152 27.31 4.04 65.67
C GLY A 152 27.52 4.97 64.50
N ALA A 153 28.32 6.02 64.66
CA ALA A 153 28.64 6.96 63.57
C ALA A 153 29.41 6.28 62.40
N VAL A 154 30.39 5.42 62.72
CA VAL A 154 31.12 4.65 61.66
C VAL A 154 30.19 3.74 60.88
N VAL A 155 29.27 3.03 61.55
CA VAL A 155 28.28 2.18 60.89
C VAL A 155 27.37 2.97 59.97
N MET A 156 26.91 4.15 60.45
CA MET A 156 26.05 5.04 59.60
C MET A 156 26.79 5.58 58.38
N ILE A 157 28.08 5.91 58.49
CA ILE A 157 28.91 6.36 57.35
C ILE A 157 29.08 5.20 56.35
N ALA A 158 29.46 4.01 56.83
CA ALA A 158 29.63 2.85 55.98
C ALA A 158 28.34 2.45 55.24
N GLN A 159 27.21 2.53 55.93
CA GLN A 159 25.88 2.31 55.30
C GLN A 159 25.58 3.34 54.22
N ALA A 160 25.81 4.63 54.49
CA ALA A 160 25.60 5.71 53.51
C ALA A 160 26.52 5.56 52.29
N ASP A 161 27.77 5.12 52.48
CA ASP A 161 28.70 4.88 51.36
C ASP A 161 28.25 3.70 50.49
N LYS A 162 27.75 2.63 51.12
CA LYS A 162 27.19 1.50 50.40
C LYS A 162 25.95 1.91 49.56
N GLU A 163 25.02 2.64 50.16
CA GLU A 163 23.83 3.16 49.49
C GLU A 163 24.20 4.09 48.28
N LEU A 164 25.20 4.93 48.46
CA LEU A 164 25.69 5.80 47.40
C LEU A 164 26.26 5.01 46.21
N LEU A 165 27.02 3.93 46.49
CA LEU A 165 27.56 3.07 45.46
C LEU A 165 26.48 2.28 44.74
N GLU A 166 25.52 1.70 45.47
CA GLU A 166 24.39 0.99 44.89
C GLU A 166 23.58 1.91 43.97
N GLN A 167 23.26 3.13 44.41
CA GLN A 167 22.55 4.13 43.58
C GLN A 167 23.36 4.51 42.33
N TYR A 168 24.69 4.63 42.41
CA TYR A 168 25.54 4.91 41.27
C TYR A 168 25.49 3.79 40.21
N GLU A 169 25.59 2.54 40.65
CA GLU A 169 25.51 1.38 39.74
C GLU A 169 24.11 1.21 39.12
N ASP A 170 23.05 1.47 39.87
CA ASP A 170 21.68 1.44 39.39
C ASP A 170 21.44 2.53 38.34
N GLU A 171 21.89 3.75 38.58
CA GLU A 171 21.79 4.84 37.60
C GLU A 171 22.60 4.57 36.33
N LYS A 172 23.77 3.98 36.42
CA LYS A 172 24.57 3.55 35.24
C LYS A 172 23.83 2.50 34.41
N ARG A 173 23.16 1.54 35.07
CA ARG A 173 22.34 0.53 34.41
C ARG A 173 21.13 1.16 33.71
N ASP A 174 20.44 2.09 34.38
CA ASP A 174 19.31 2.84 33.82
C ASP A 174 19.76 3.69 32.62
N LEU A 175 20.90 4.37 32.71
CA LEU A 175 21.48 5.14 31.60
C LEU A 175 21.70 4.24 30.36
N LYS A 176 22.32 3.09 30.55
CA LYS A 176 22.53 2.15 29.45
C LYS A 176 21.22 1.71 28.82
N ASN A 177 20.22 1.32 29.63
CA ASN A 177 18.92 0.91 29.14
C ASN A 177 18.21 2.03 28.34
N LYS A 178 18.30 3.27 28.81
CA LYS A 178 17.73 4.44 28.13
C LYS A 178 18.47 4.74 26.83
N GLN A 179 19.79 4.61 26.78
CA GLN A 179 20.57 4.77 25.56
C GLN A 179 20.23 3.71 24.51
N ASP A 180 20.10 2.45 24.91
CA ASP A 180 19.67 1.35 24.03
C ASP A 180 18.25 1.60 23.50
N SER A 181 17.32 2.03 24.37
CA SER A 181 15.96 2.40 23.99
C SER A 181 15.93 3.57 22.99
N LEU A 182 16.77 4.59 23.22
CA LEU A 182 16.90 5.72 22.30
C LEU A 182 17.36 5.28 20.91
N GLN A 183 18.35 4.39 20.84
CA GLN A 183 18.85 3.85 19.57
C GLN A 183 17.75 3.09 18.81
N HIS A 184 16.98 2.24 19.51
CA HIS A 184 15.84 1.54 18.91
C HIS A 184 14.77 2.51 18.38
N LYS A 185 14.39 3.52 19.17
CA LYS A 185 13.40 4.53 18.75
C LYS A 185 13.88 5.38 17.57
N LEU A 186 15.16 5.68 17.47
CA LEU A 186 15.73 6.39 16.32
C LEU A 186 15.66 5.56 15.03
N THR A 187 15.92 4.26 15.14
CA THR A 187 15.78 3.33 14.00
C THR A 187 14.32 3.23 13.57
N ASP A 188 13.41 3.01 14.51
CA ASP A 188 11.95 2.94 14.25
C ASP A 188 11.43 4.23 13.60
N LEU A 189 11.85 5.41 14.09
CA LEU A 189 11.47 6.69 13.49
C LEU A 189 11.95 6.82 12.04
N THR A 190 13.16 6.35 11.74
CA THR A 190 13.71 6.39 10.39
C THR A 190 12.91 5.49 9.45
N GLU A 191 12.55 4.28 9.90
CA GLU A 191 11.72 3.35 9.15
C GLU A 191 10.32 3.92 8.91
N LYS A 192 9.66 4.44 9.93
CA LYS A 192 8.33 5.09 9.83
C LYS A 192 8.32 6.25 8.82
N LYS A 193 9.35 7.11 8.85
CA LYS A 193 9.47 8.20 7.87
C LYS A 193 9.62 7.69 6.45
N THR A 194 10.45 6.69 6.23
CA THR A 194 10.66 6.09 4.91
C THR A 194 9.37 5.44 4.38
N GLU A 195 8.63 4.75 5.25
CA GLU A 195 7.33 4.17 4.88
C GLU A 195 6.29 5.23 4.56
N HIS A 196 6.21 6.29 5.35
CA HIS A 196 5.32 7.41 5.11
C HIS A 196 5.58 8.10 3.76
N GLU A 197 6.84 8.40 3.43
CA GLU A 197 7.22 8.93 2.12
C GLU A 197 6.83 7.98 0.99
N GLY A 198 7.02 6.69 1.18
CA GLY A 198 6.59 5.65 0.23
C GLY A 198 5.08 5.61 0.03
N MET A 199 4.31 5.71 1.10
CA MET A 199 2.85 5.78 1.04
C MET A 199 2.38 7.03 0.29
N GLN A 200 2.99 8.19 0.51
CA GLN A 200 2.68 9.42 -0.20
C GLN A 200 2.94 9.28 -1.71
N ALA A 201 4.11 8.79 -2.11
CA ALA A 201 4.46 8.59 -3.52
C ALA A 201 3.50 7.60 -4.23
N GLN A 202 3.12 6.52 -3.57
CA GLN A 202 2.19 5.53 -4.11
C GLN A 202 0.76 6.09 -4.21
N LEU A 203 0.33 6.90 -3.24
CA LEU A 203 -0.97 7.58 -3.31
C LEU A 203 -1.04 8.56 -4.48
N GLU A 204 0.02 9.31 -4.72
CA GLU A 204 0.12 10.24 -5.85
C GLU A 204 -0.01 9.51 -7.19
N GLU A 205 0.71 8.40 -7.38
CA GLU A 205 0.58 7.56 -8.58
C GLU A 205 -0.83 6.99 -8.72
N GLN A 206 -1.44 6.53 -7.63
CA GLN A 206 -2.81 6.03 -7.63
C GLN A 206 -3.82 7.11 -8.06
N GLN A 207 -3.66 8.34 -7.57
CA GLN A 207 -4.50 9.48 -7.98
C GLN A 207 -4.33 9.81 -9.46
N LYS A 208 -3.11 9.78 -9.98
CA LYS A 208 -2.82 9.98 -11.39
C LYS A 208 -3.55 8.95 -12.26
N GLN A 209 -3.45 7.68 -11.91
CA GLN A 209 -4.13 6.60 -12.63
C GLN A 209 -5.66 6.70 -12.52
N TYR A 210 -6.18 7.11 -11.37
CA TYR A 210 -7.61 7.40 -11.18
C TYR A 210 -8.11 8.48 -12.15
N ASN A 211 -7.37 9.58 -12.28
CA ASN A 211 -7.72 10.66 -13.19
C ASN A 211 -7.68 10.23 -14.67
N LEU A 212 -6.66 9.45 -15.06
CA LEU A 212 -6.58 8.88 -16.41
C LEU A 212 -7.78 7.98 -16.73
N ARG A 213 -8.20 7.13 -15.78
CA ARG A 213 -9.39 6.29 -15.97
C ARG A 213 -10.68 7.10 -16.08
N LYS A 214 -10.83 8.19 -15.32
CA LYS A 214 -11.97 9.11 -15.47
C LYS A 214 -12.02 9.76 -16.84
N GLU A 215 -10.87 10.16 -17.37
CA GLU A 215 -10.78 10.71 -18.72
C GLU A 215 -11.14 9.65 -19.79
N GLN A 216 -10.67 8.43 -19.66
CA GLN A 216 -11.03 7.31 -20.55
C GLN A 216 -12.53 7.00 -20.49
N LEU A 217 -13.13 7.07 -19.30
CA LEU A 217 -14.58 6.92 -19.13
C LEU A 217 -15.35 7.97 -19.90
N ALA A 218 -14.97 9.25 -19.74
CA ALA A 218 -15.62 10.37 -20.44
C ALA A 218 -15.53 10.21 -21.98
N LYS A 219 -14.36 9.83 -22.50
CA LYS A 219 -14.18 9.57 -23.94
C LYS A 219 -15.03 8.39 -24.45
N LYS A 220 -15.19 7.34 -23.66
CA LYS A 220 -16.06 6.21 -24.01
C LYS A 220 -17.54 6.55 -23.95
N GLU A 221 -17.95 7.38 -22.99
CA GLU A 221 -19.33 7.91 -22.94
C GLU A 221 -19.67 8.77 -24.16
N GLU A 222 -18.75 9.66 -24.53
CA GLU A 222 -18.88 10.47 -25.73
C GLU A 222 -18.99 9.61 -27.00
N LYS A 223 -18.12 8.60 -27.15
CA LYS A 223 -18.19 7.64 -28.26
C LYS A 223 -19.53 6.90 -28.29
N LYS A 224 -20.07 6.47 -27.16
CA LYS A 224 -21.37 5.81 -27.05
C LYS A 224 -22.51 6.71 -27.52
N ILE A 225 -22.47 7.99 -27.15
CA ILE A 225 -23.45 8.99 -27.60
C ILE A 225 -23.33 9.18 -29.12
N ALA A 226 -22.10 9.33 -29.64
CA ALA A 226 -21.86 9.50 -31.07
C ALA A 226 -22.36 8.28 -31.88
N LEU A 227 -22.11 7.04 -31.43
CA LEU A 227 -22.64 5.84 -32.09
C LEU A 227 -24.16 5.78 -32.13
N LYS A 228 -24.84 6.18 -31.04
CA LYS A 228 -26.31 6.26 -31.02
C LYS A 228 -26.85 7.34 -31.97
N VAL A 229 -26.24 8.50 -31.99
CA VAL A 229 -26.64 9.61 -32.88
C VAL A 229 -26.40 9.21 -34.33
N GLU A 230 -25.25 8.63 -34.65
CA GLU A 230 -24.92 8.18 -36.02
C GLU A 230 -25.89 7.10 -36.50
N SER A 231 -26.26 6.12 -35.66
CA SER A 231 -27.25 5.09 -36.03
C SER A 231 -28.62 5.67 -36.27
N HIS A 232 -29.05 6.67 -35.47
CA HIS A 232 -30.35 7.40 -35.70
C HIS A 232 -30.33 8.25 -36.98
N ILE A 233 -29.24 8.96 -37.25
CA ILE A 233 -29.10 9.80 -38.46
C ILE A 233 -29.05 8.87 -39.70
N LYS A 234 -28.30 7.77 -39.71
CA LYS A 234 -28.27 6.83 -40.83
C LYS A 234 -29.64 6.22 -41.07
N ALA A 235 -30.36 5.84 -40.02
CA ALA A 235 -31.71 5.31 -40.12
C ALA A 235 -32.67 6.34 -40.72
N SER A 236 -32.61 7.59 -40.28
CA SER A 236 -33.46 8.69 -40.81
C SER A 236 -33.10 9.11 -42.24
N HIS A 237 -31.79 9.19 -42.60
CA HIS A 237 -31.35 9.49 -43.97
C HIS A 237 -31.72 8.38 -44.95
N LEU A 238 -31.66 7.10 -44.59
CA LEU A 238 -32.09 5.98 -45.42
C LEU A 238 -33.61 6.04 -45.67
N THR A 239 -34.40 6.47 -44.70
CA THR A 239 -35.85 6.64 -44.87
C THR A 239 -36.18 7.80 -45.78
N VAL A 240 -35.47 8.93 -45.70
CA VAL A 240 -35.69 10.11 -46.57
C VAL A 240 -35.17 9.89 -48.00
N SER A 241 -33.96 9.30 -48.14
CA SER A 241 -33.36 9.08 -49.47
C SER A 241 -34.08 8.04 -50.33
N LYS A 242 -34.77 7.07 -49.72
CA LYS A 242 -35.52 6.06 -50.47
C LYS A 242 -36.97 6.41 -50.77
N GLN A 243 -37.51 7.42 -50.14
CA GLN A 243 -38.71 8.08 -50.69
C GLN A 243 -38.42 8.77 -52.04
N ILE A 244 -37.13 8.98 -52.34
CA ILE A 244 -36.66 9.65 -53.59
C ILE A 244 -36.15 8.65 -54.65
N LEU A 245 -35.69 7.45 -54.26
CA LEU A 245 -35.07 6.47 -55.16
C LEU A 245 -35.71 5.08 -55.03
N ASP A 246 -36.88 4.90 -55.59
CA ASP A 246 -37.49 3.62 -55.81
C ASP A 246 -36.87 2.95 -57.05
N ASN A 247 -35.70 2.28 -56.86
CA ASN A 247 -35.22 1.23 -57.81
C ASN A 247 -33.89 0.56 -57.40
N SER A 248 -33.91 -0.78 -57.37
CA SER A 248 -32.84 -1.80 -57.54
C SER A 248 -31.98 -2.24 -56.36
N ALA A 249 -32.23 -3.33 -55.76
CA ALA A 249 -31.88 -4.75 -55.78
C ALA A 249 -30.48 -5.21 -55.26
N LYS A 250 -30.56 -6.05 -54.22
CA LYS A 250 -29.94 -7.35 -53.88
C LYS A 250 -28.40 -7.56 -53.77
N ALA A 251 -27.94 -8.07 -52.71
CA ALA A 251 -27.76 -9.38 -51.96
C ALA A 251 -26.25 -9.75 -51.81
N THR A 252 -25.72 -10.33 -50.85
CA THR A 252 -25.63 -11.57 -50.03
C THR A 252 -24.26 -11.59 -49.33
N ASP A 253 -23.99 -12.10 -48.27
CA ASP A 253 -24.15 -13.10 -47.23
C ASP A 253 -22.78 -13.68 -46.73
N VAL A 254 -22.73 -14.17 -45.48
CA VAL A 254 -21.98 -15.26 -44.80
C VAL A 254 -20.73 -14.95 -43.98
N SER A 255 -20.75 -15.02 -42.68
CA SER A 255 -20.54 -16.05 -41.63
C SER A 255 -19.11 -16.31 -41.09
N ALA A 256 -19.06 -16.44 -39.79
CA ALA A 256 -18.42 -17.43 -38.89
C ALA A 256 -17.20 -17.05 -38.01
N ALA A 257 -17.34 -17.39 -36.72
CA ALA A 257 -16.31 -17.45 -35.67
C ALA A 257 -15.51 -18.78 -35.73
N PRO A 258 -14.46 -19.02 -34.94
CA PRO A 258 -14.61 -19.61 -33.63
C PRO A 258 -13.50 -19.39 -32.57
N ASN A 259 -13.83 -19.78 -31.41
CA ASN A 259 -13.29 -20.18 -30.10
C ASN A 259 -12.00 -21.03 -30.04
N THR A 260 -11.23 -20.98 -28.88
CA THR A 260 -10.73 -22.15 -28.10
C THR A 260 -9.76 -21.76 -26.97
N ASN A 261 -9.98 -22.10 -25.78
CA ASN A 261 -9.58 -23.10 -24.78
C ASN A 261 -8.09 -23.36 -24.45
N GLN A 262 -7.76 -23.22 -23.16
CA GLN A 262 -7.29 -24.14 -22.11
C GLN A 262 -5.86 -24.71 -22.09
N GLY A 263 -5.36 -24.85 -20.83
CA GLY A 263 -4.35 -25.83 -20.43
C GLY A 263 -3.75 -25.59 -19.04
N THR A 264 -4.05 -26.47 -18.12
CA THR A 264 -3.64 -26.55 -16.73
C THR A 264 -2.34 -27.32 -16.52
N ASN A 265 -1.54 -26.99 -15.46
CA ASN A 265 -0.85 -28.01 -14.65
C ASN A 265 -0.22 -27.47 -13.34
N GLY A 266 -0.47 -28.18 -12.23
CA GLY A 266 0.44 -28.50 -11.12
C GLY A 266 0.79 -27.45 -10.08
N ASN A 267 0.61 -27.76 -8.86
CA ASN A 267 0.85 -27.15 -7.50
C ASN A 267 1.69 -25.86 -7.34
N LYS A 268 2.75 -25.60 -8.09
CA LYS A 268 3.43 -24.28 -8.17
C LYS A 268 2.59 -23.26 -8.97
N ASN A 269 1.72 -23.74 -9.86
CA ASN A 269 0.74 -22.93 -10.57
C ASN A 269 -0.34 -22.36 -9.64
N SER A 270 -0.62 -22.98 -8.48
CA SER A 270 -1.70 -22.50 -7.59
C SER A 270 -1.39 -21.16 -6.96
N VAL A 271 -0.14 -20.88 -6.59
CA VAL A 271 0.30 -19.58 -6.04
C VAL A 271 0.12 -18.46 -7.08
N ILE A 272 0.49 -18.74 -8.33
CA ILE A 272 0.40 -17.78 -9.44
C ILE A 272 -1.06 -17.59 -9.87
N THR A 273 -1.78 -18.70 -10.10
CA THR A 273 -3.13 -18.67 -10.64
C THR A 273 -4.17 -18.19 -9.64
N ALA A 274 -3.92 -18.33 -8.33
CA ALA A 274 -4.77 -17.77 -7.29
C ALA A 274 -5.02 -16.27 -7.49
N GLY A 275 -3.99 -15.52 -7.96
CA GLY A 275 -4.07 -14.10 -8.20
C GLY A 275 -4.89 -13.69 -9.44
N TYR A 276 -5.10 -14.58 -10.40
CA TYR A 276 -5.70 -14.22 -11.69
C TYR A 276 -7.11 -13.65 -11.58
N LYS A 277 -7.91 -14.14 -10.63
CA LYS A 277 -9.26 -13.64 -10.38
C LYS A 277 -9.33 -12.17 -9.96
N TYR A 278 -8.22 -11.62 -9.49
CA TYR A 278 -8.10 -10.23 -9.06
C TYR A 278 -7.54 -9.29 -10.11
N ILE A 279 -7.04 -9.82 -11.25
CA ILE A 279 -6.56 -9.00 -12.35
C ILE A 279 -7.72 -8.17 -12.90
N GLY A 280 -7.55 -6.84 -12.91
CA GLY A 280 -8.60 -5.90 -13.32
C GLY A 280 -9.78 -5.77 -12.35
N ASN A 281 -9.78 -6.50 -11.22
CA ASN A 281 -10.83 -6.48 -10.19
C ASN A 281 -10.27 -6.27 -8.78
N SER A 282 -9.21 -5.53 -8.65
CA SER A 282 -8.55 -5.24 -7.37
C SER A 282 -8.07 -3.80 -7.31
N VAL A 283 -7.72 -3.36 -6.11
CA VAL A 283 -7.16 -2.04 -5.83
C VAL A 283 -6.02 -2.17 -4.84
N TYR A 284 -5.07 -1.25 -4.95
CA TYR A 284 -3.98 -1.17 -3.98
C TYR A 284 -4.43 -0.44 -2.72
N VAL A 285 -4.26 -1.08 -1.57
CA VAL A 285 -4.54 -0.51 -0.25
C VAL A 285 -3.40 -0.88 0.69
N PHE A 286 -2.78 0.10 1.34
CA PHE A 286 -1.74 -0.15 2.34
C PHE A 286 -2.26 -1.09 3.44
N GLY A 287 -1.44 -2.05 3.85
CA GLY A 287 -1.86 -3.07 4.81
C GLY A 287 -2.94 -4.03 4.31
N GLY A 288 -3.41 -3.92 3.06
CA GLY A 288 -4.44 -4.78 2.49
C GLY A 288 -3.99 -6.22 2.24
N GLY A 289 -4.97 -7.14 2.12
CA GLY A 289 -4.73 -8.57 1.85
C GLY A 289 -4.51 -9.43 3.08
N ARG A 290 -4.71 -8.88 4.28
CA ARG A 290 -4.51 -9.57 5.58
C ARG A 290 -5.81 -9.93 6.28
N THR A 291 -6.93 -9.35 5.85
CA THR A 291 -8.26 -9.61 6.41
C THR A 291 -9.15 -10.31 5.39
N ALA A 292 -10.16 -11.05 5.87
CA ALA A 292 -11.18 -11.67 5.00
C ALA A 292 -11.91 -10.61 4.15
N TYR A 293 -12.15 -9.42 4.72
CA TYR A 293 -12.75 -8.29 4.02
C TYR A 293 -11.88 -7.81 2.86
N ASP A 294 -10.58 -7.60 3.08
CA ASP A 294 -9.66 -7.16 2.02
C ASP A 294 -9.60 -8.17 0.88
N ILE A 295 -9.45 -9.45 1.23
CA ILE A 295 -9.37 -10.54 0.26
C ILE A 295 -10.65 -10.60 -0.57
N ALA A 296 -11.84 -10.59 0.07
CA ALA A 296 -13.14 -10.65 -0.62
C ALA A 296 -13.35 -9.45 -1.57
N ASN A 297 -12.81 -8.28 -1.24
CA ASN A 297 -12.97 -7.06 -2.01
C ASN A 297 -11.79 -6.75 -2.96
N GLY A 298 -10.80 -7.64 -3.08
CA GLY A 298 -9.64 -7.45 -3.94
C GLY A 298 -8.74 -6.27 -3.51
N ARG A 299 -8.61 -6.05 -2.21
CA ARG A 299 -7.84 -4.96 -1.60
C ARG A 299 -6.51 -5.52 -1.11
N PHE A 300 -5.41 -5.20 -1.77
CA PHE A 300 -4.08 -5.74 -1.45
C PHE A 300 -3.01 -4.66 -1.52
N ASP A 301 -2.03 -4.72 -0.61
CA ASP A 301 -0.69 -4.20 -0.90
C ASP A 301 0.18 -5.29 -1.55
N CYS A 302 1.43 -4.97 -1.90
CA CYS A 302 2.31 -5.91 -2.60
C CYS A 302 2.62 -7.16 -1.76
N SER A 303 2.97 -6.98 -0.50
CA SER A 303 3.34 -8.06 0.42
C SER A 303 2.13 -8.85 0.93
N GLY A 304 0.99 -8.17 1.15
CA GLY A 304 -0.27 -8.83 1.51
C GLY A 304 -0.82 -9.70 0.39
N PHE A 305 -0.66 -9.30 -0.87
CA PHE A 305 -0.98 -10.13 -2.01
C PHE A 305 -0.14 -11.41 -2.06
N VAL A 306 1.19 -11.27 -1.89
CA VAL A 306 2.11 -12.42 -1.85
C VAL A 306 1.78 -13.35 -0.69
N HIS A 307 1.61 -12.81 0.52
CA HIS A 307 1.21 -13.57 1.71
C HIS A 307 -0.08 -14.38 1.46
N TRP A 308 -1.11 -13.73 0.94
CA TRP A 308 -2.37 -14.37 0.61
C TRP A 308 -2.21 -15.45 -0.48
N ALA A 309 -1.48 -15.15 -1.58
CA ALA A 309 -1.31 -16.08 -2.69
C ALA A 309 -0.61 -17.38 -2.26
N PHE A 310 0.43 -17.28 -1.43
CA PHE A 310 1.12 -18.44 -0.86
C PHE A 310 0.24 -19.22 0.13
N SER A 311 -0.60 -18.52 0.91
CA SER A 311 -1.56 -19.19 1.80
C SER A 311 -2.56 -20.06 1.06
N GLN A 312 -2.94 -19.71 -0.18
CA GLN A 312 -3.82 -20.52 -1.02
C GLN A 312 -3.17 -21.86 -1.46
N ALA A 313 -1.84 -21.93 -1.45
CA ALA A 313 -1.07 -23.16 -1.67
C ALA A 313 -0.72 -23.88 -0.36
N GLY A 314 -1.20 -23.42 0.80
CA GLY A 314 -0.88 -23.96 2.11
C GLY A 314 0.52 -23.58 2.62
N ILE A 315 1.20 -22.63 1.97
CA ILE A 315 2.56 -22.21 2.31
C ILE A 315 2.48 -20.94 3.17
N LYS A 316 3.10 -20.96 4.36
CA LYS A 316 3.16 -19.83 5.27
C LYS A 316 4.40 -18.99 4.96
N VAL A 317 4.18 -17.73 4.62
CA VAL A 317 5.24 -16.71 4.42
C VAL A 317 4.90 -15.44 5.21
N GLY A 318 5.88 -14.58 5.40
CA GLY A 318 5.66 -13.29 6.05
C GLY A 318 4.69 -12.38 5.27
N SER A 319 4.23 -11.31 5.91
CA SER A 319 3.26 -10.37 5.31
C SER A 319 3.82 -8.97 5.09
N SER A 320 5.13 -8.76 5.24
CA SER A 320 5.84 -7.53 4.89
C SER A 320 6.96 -7.84 3.91
N THR A 321 7.44 -6.84 3.14
CA THR A 321 8.58 -7.04 2.24
C THR A 321 9.82 -7.49 3.00
N ASP A 322 10.03 -6.96 4.22
CA ASP A 322 11.17 -7.31 5.08
C ASP A 322 11.10 -8.76 5.60
N SER A 323 9.91 -9.25 5.94
CA SER A 323 9.75 -10.66 6.31
C SER A 323 9.83 -11.59 5.09
N LEU A 324 9.29 -11.20 3.96
CA LEU A 324 9.30 -12.01 2.73
C LEU A 324 10.69 -12.22 2.16
N LYS A 325 11.58 -11.20 2.20
CA LYS A 325 12.97 -11.36 1.74
C LYS A 325 13.77 -12.40 2.55
N ASN A 326 13.31 -12.70 3.78
CA ASN A 326 13.92 -13.66 4.70
C ASN A 326 13.10 -14.97 4.83
N SER A 327 12.01 -15.13 4.08
CA SER A 327 11.11 -16.29 4.16
C SER A 327 11.60 -17.53 3.41
N GLY A 328 12.70 -17.44 2.69
CA GLY A 328 13.25 -18.53 1.90
C GLY A 328 14.73 -18.37 1.57
N ARG A 329 15.20 -19.12 0.58
CA ARG A 329 16.59 -19.07 0.13
C ARG A 329 16.74 -18.03 -0.99
N GLN A 330 17.66 -17.09 -0.83
CA GLN A 330 18.06 -16.19 -1.91
C GLN A 330 18.80 -17.01 -3.00
N ILE A 331 18.40 -16.79 -4.25
CA ILE A 331 18.97 -17.46 -5.43
C ILE A 331 19.49 -16.45 -6.45
N SER A 332 20.30 -16.94 -7.38
CA SER A 332 20.76 -16.14 -8.52
C SER A 332 19.60 -15.81 -9.47
N VAL A 333 19.66 -14.65 -10.11
CA VAL A 333 18.69 -14.24 -11.16
C VAL A 333 18.63 -15.26 -12.30
N ASN A 334 19.76 -15.89 -12.64
CA ASN A 334 19.83 -16.90 -13.70
C ASN A 334 19.11 -18.22 -13.33
N GLU A 335 18.85 -18.46 -12.04
CA GLU A 335 18.16 -19.66 -11.55
C GLU A 335 16.66 -19.39 -11.29
N MET A 336 16.19 -18.18 -11.61
CA MET A 336 14.83 -17.74 -11.34
C MET A 336 13.78 -18.60 -12.04
N GLN A 337 12.79 -19.08 -11.29
CA GLN A 337 11.71 -19.94 -11.76
C GLN A 337 10.34 -19.39 -11.37
N PRO A 338 9.27 -19.70 -12.13
CA PRO A 338 7.91 -19.36 -11.74
C PRO A 338 7.61 -19.79 -10.30
N GLY A 339 7.04 -18.86 -9.52
CA GLY A 339 6.78 -19.00 -8.09
C GLY A 339 7.83 -18.38 -7.17
N ASP A 340 8.99 -17.98 -7.68
CA ASP A 340 9.99 -17.25 -6.91
C ASP A 340 9.53 -15.82 -6.63
N LEU A 341 9.92 -15.25 -5.48
CA LEU A 341 9.69 -13.85 -5.15
C LEU A 341 10.74 -12.97 -5.79
N VAL A 342 10.31 -11.87 -6.40
CA VAL A 342 11.17 -10.86 -7.02
C VAL A 342 10.96 -9.50 -6.33
N PHE A 343 12.06 -8.80 -6.04
CA PHE A 343 12.05 -7.56 -5.26
C PHE A 343 12.51 -6.37 -6.10
N PHE A 344 11.95 -5.21 -5.78
CA PHE A 344 12.17 -3.98 -6.53
C PHE A 344 12.42 -2.81 -5.57
N ASP A 345 13.40 -1.96 -5.92
CA ASP A 345 13.69 -0.72 -5.21
C ASP A 345 12.74 0.38 -5.71
N THR A 346 11.65 0.59 -4.99
CA THR A 346 10.67 1.64 -5.30
C THR A 346 10.93 2.89 -4.45
N TYR A 347 10.27 3.03 -3.30
CA TYR A 347 10.51 4.12 -2.34
C TYR A 347 11.63 3.80 -1.34
N LYS A 348 11.93 2.52 -1.12
CA LYS A 348 13.08 2.03 -0.36
C LYS A 348 13.66 0.80 -1.05
N LYS A 349 14.82 0.36 -0.59
CA LYS A 349 15.40 -0.93 -0.99
C LYS A 349 14.44 -2.06 -0.63
N ASP A 350 14.19 -2.97 -1.58
CA ASP A 350 13.20 -4.04 -1.46
C ASP A 350 11.78 -3.53 -1.12
N GLY A 351 11.43 -2.29 -1.52
CA GLY A 351 10.15 -1.64 -1.17
C GLY A 351 8.93 -2.21 -1.89
N HIS A 352 9.11 -3.09 -2.89
CA HIS A 352 8.04 -3.79 -3.58
C HIS A 352 8.42 -5.24 -3.86
N VAL A 353 7.41 -6.11 -3.88
CA VAL A 353 7.58 -7.54 -4.10
C VAL A 353 6.48 -8.09 -5.02
N GLY A 354 6.83 -9.05 -5.86
CA GLY A 354 5.89 -9.81 -6.68
C GLY A 354 6.30 -11.27 -6.81
N ILE A 355 5.47 -12.06 -7.46
CA ILE A 355 5.69 -13.48 -7.73
C ILE A 355 6.08 -13.63 -9.20
N TYR A 356 7.26 -14.11 -9.48
CA TYR A 356 7.72 -14.37 -10.84
C TYR A 356 6.86 -15.43 -11.52
N ILE A 357 6.47 -15.18 -12.76
CA ILE A 357 5.62 -16.08 -13.53
C ILE A 357 6.28 -16.63 -14.81
N GLY A 358 7.58 -16.32 -15.01
CA GLY A 358 8.31 -16.69 -16.21
C GLY A 358 8.37 -15.58 -17.26
N ASN A 359 9.25 -15.74 -18.25
CA ASN A 359 9.39 -14.84 -19.40
C ASN A 359 9.55 -13.35 -19.04
N GLY A 360 10.31 -13.05 -17.99
CA GLY A 360 10.54 -11.69 -17.54
C GLY A 360 9.30 -10.98 -16.99
N LYS A 361 8.31 -11.73 -16.50
CA LYS A 361 7.05 -11.18 -15.97
C LYS A 361 6.83 -11.62 -14.52
N PHE A 362 6.11 -10.79 -13.77
CA PHE A 362 5.66 -11.12 -12.43
C PHE A 362 4.19 -10.72 -12.23
N ILE A 363 3.52 -11.38 -11.29
CA ILE A 363 2.21 -10.97 -10.80
C ILE A 363 2.37 -10.34 -9.41
N GLY A 364 1.71 -9.22 -9.16
CA GLY A 364 1.77 -8.51 -7.90
C GLY A 364 0.69 -7.45 -7.80
N SER A 365 0.50 -6.87 -6.62
CA SER A 365 -0.41 -5.73 -6.42
C SER A 365 0.39 -4.42 -6.54
N GLN A 366 0.12 -3.62 -7.55
CA GLN A 366 0.75 -2.34 -7.83
C GLN A 366 -0.18 -1.18 -7.52
N SER A 367 0.36 -0.03 -7.12
CA SER A 367 -0.40 1.18 -6.78
C SER A 367 -1.29 1.68 -7.93
N SER A 368 -0.84 1.50 -9.17
CA SER A 368 -1.53 1.97 -10.39
C SER A 368 -2.63 1.03 -10.90
N THR A 369 -2.51 -0.28 -10.67
CA THR A 369 -3.36 -1.29 -11.32
C THR A 369 -4.08 -2.24 -10.35
N GLY A 370 -3.70 -2.24 -9.05
CA GLY A 370 -4.02 -3.37 -8.18
C GLY A 370 -3.25 -4.62 -8.62
N VAL A 371 -3.85 -5.80 -8.47
CA VAL A 371 -3.24 -7.06 -8.91
C VAL A 371 -3.20 -7.10 -10.43
N ALA A 372 -2.01 -7.22 -10.97
CA ALA A 372 -1.76 -7.29 -12.41
C ALA A 372 -0.47 -8.05 -12.71
N ILE A 373 -0.36 -8.52 -13.96
CA ILE A 373 0.89 -9.02 -14.52
C ILE A 373 1.67 -7.83 -15.06
N ALA A 374 2.93 -7.71 -14.65
CA ALA A 374 3.82 -6.65 -15.10
C ALA A 374 5.09 -7.24 -15.74
N ASP A 375 5.65 -6.53 -16.71
CA ASP A 375 6.88 -6.87 -17.40
C ASP A 375 8.08 -6.28 -16.65
N MET A 376 9.00 -7.13 -16.19
CA MET A 376 10.25 -6.73 -15.54
C MET A 376 11.47 -6.86 -16.43
N SER A 377 11.30 -7.20 -17.71
CA SER A 377 12.36 -7.26 -18.70
C SER A 377 12.64 -5.91 -19.37
N ASN A 378 11.69 -4.96 -19.28
CA ASN A 378 11.82 -3.62 -19.83
C ASN A 378 11.10 -2.55 -18.97
N GLY A 379 11.30 -1.27 -19.32
CA GLY A 379 10.60 -0.14 -18.71
C GLY A 379 10.84 0.05 -17.21
N TYR A 380 9.81 0.51 -16.49
CA TYR A 380 9.90 0.87 -15.09
C TYR A 380 10.36 -0.27 -14.18
N TRP A 381 9.77 -1.46 -14.31
CA TRP A 381 10.08 -2.58 -13.43
C TRP A 381 11.48 -3.16 -13.68
N LYS A 382 12.00 -3.09 -14.92
CA LYS A 382 13.41 -3.42 -15.19
C LYS A 382 14.37 -2.50 -14.44
N GLN A 383 14.08 -1.20 -14.42
CA GLN A 383 14.93 -0.20 -13.72
C GLN A 383 14.87 -0.37 -12.21
N LYS A 384 13.73 -0.85 -11.67
CA LYS A 384 13.49 -1.03 -10.24
C LYS A 384 13.90 -2.41 -9.72
N PHE A 385 14.06 -3.40 -10.58
CA PHE A 385 14.49 -4.73 -10.18
C PHE A 385 15.93 -4.67 -9.64
N ASN A 386 16.10 -5.06 -8.39
CA ASN A 386 17.39 -4.95 -7.70
C ASN A 386 18.22 -6.25 -7.72
N GLY A 387 17.76 -7.27 -8.44
CA GLY A 387 18.44 -8.58 -8.55
C GLY A 387 18.15 -9.52 -7.38
N ARG A 388 17.37 -9.12 -6.38
CA ARG A 388 16.97 -10.02 -5.29
C ARG A 388 15.87 -10.96 -5.74
N VAL A 389 16.14 -12.25 -5.64
CA VAL A 389 15.19 -13.34 -5.89
C VAL A 389 15.20 -14.28 -4.70
N VAL A 390 14.02 -14.63 -4.19
CA VAL A 390 13.87 -15.53 -3.03
C VAL A 390 12.96 -16.69 -3.41
N ARG A 391 13.49 -17.92 -3.28
CA ARG A 391 12.73 -19.16 -3.45
C ARG A 391 12.17 -19.63 -2.14
N ILE A 392 10.87 -19.79 -2.11
CA ILE A 392 10.15 -20.39 -0.99
C ILE A 392 10.16 -21.91 -1.21
N SER A 393 10.64 -22.62 -0.24
CA SER A 393 10.74 -24.10 -0.25
C SER A 393 9.53 -24.76 0.40
#